data_454bdb68a3cd8aa19216719b440c2a02
#
_entry.id   454bdb68a3cd8aa19216719b440c2a02
#
_cell.length_a   1.000
_cell.length_b   1.000
_cell.length_c   1.000
_cell.angle_alpha   90.00
_cell.angle_beta   90.00
_cell.angle_gamma   90.00
#
_symmetry.space_group_name_H-M   'P 1'
#
loop_
_entity.id
_entity.type
_entity.pdbx_description
1 polymer ?
#
loop_
_entity_poly.entity_id
_entity_poly.type
_entity_poly.pdbx_seq_one_letter_code
_entity_poly.pdbx_strand_id
1 'polypeptide(L)'
;MPVIEVADLRKSYGHVHAVRGVSFSVDEGECVAVLGPNGAGKTTTVEILEGFRTRDSGDVTVLGMDPAHGGTELRQRIGIVLQECGVEPYLTVSEVLTMHSGYYRHPLAVTDVIHIVGLDEKADARVKSLSGGQKRRLDVALGLIPDPDLLFLDEPTTGFDPTARRQAWEMIKHLNQFGKTVLLTTHYMDEAQALADRVIVIAAGQIVAQGPPESIGGRADAEAQIRFILPQNVTIDQLPVAAHDAGDGAVLVSTTTPTAALLTLTSWARDHGGELAQLSVTRPSLDDVYVALTSELDRDTA
;
A
#
# COMPACT_ATOMS: atom_id res chain seq x y z
N MET A 1 -6.96 -1.79 20.54
CA MET A 1 -8.42 -1.64 20.22
C MET A 1 -8.49 -1.05 18.84
N PRO A 2 -9.49 -1.43 18.04
CA PRO A 2 -9.58 -0.87 16.70
C PRO A 2 -9.79 0.64 16.73
N VAL A 3 -9.02 1.36 15.92
CA VAL A 3 -9.17 2.81 15.70
C VAL A 3 -10.09 3.11 14.54
N ILE A 4 -10.29 2.14 13.65
CA ILE A 4 -11.31 2.16 12.58
C ILE A 4 -12.12 0.88 12.67
N GLU A 5 -13.45 1.01 12.64
CA GLU A 5 -14.39 -0.10 12.51
C GLU A 5 -15.39 0.23 11.41
N VAL A 6 -15.53 -0.66 10.45
CA VAL A 6 -16.44 -0.53 9.30
C VAL A 6 -17.25 -1.80 9.18
N ALA A 7 -18.58 -1.69 9.19
CA ALA A 7 -19.51 -2.81 9.02
C ALA A 7 -20.54 -2.50 7.93
N ASP A 8 -20.59 -3.34 6.91
CA ASP A 8 -21.49 -3.29 5.75
C ASP A 8 -21.62 -1.89 5.12
N LEU A 9 -20.49 -1.18 4.99
CA LEU A 9 -20.46 0.15 4.42
C LEU A 9 -20.93 0.14 2.96
N ARG A 10 -21.90 1.01 2.64
CA ARG A 10 -22.45 1.16 1.30
C ARG A 10 -22.50 2.61 0.85
N LYS A 11 -22.18 2.83 -0.42
CA LYS A 11 -22.27 4.15 -1.06
C LYS A 11 -22.57 4.01 -2.55
N SER A 12 -23.53 4.78 -3.02
CA SER A 12 -23.94 4.83 -4.44
C SER A 12 -23.99 6.26 -4.94
N TYR A 13 -23.74 6.45 -6.22
CA TYR A 13 -23.87 7.69 -6.97
C TYR A 13 -24.80 7.44 -8.17
N GLY A 14 -26.07 7.72 -8.01
CA GLY A 14 -27.07 7.36 -9.01
C GLY A 14 -27.12 5.83 -9.19
N HIS A 15 -26.76 5.34 -10.37
CA HIS A 15 -26.75 3.90 -10.68
C HIS A 15 -25.41 3.24 -10.38
N VAL A 16 -24.38 4.00 -9.99
CA VAL A 16 -23.05 3.44 -9.70
C VAL A 16 -22.95 3.11 -8.22
N HIS A 17 -22.84 1.84 -7.89
CA HIS A 17 -22.60 1.35 -6.53
C HIS A 17 -21.10 1.36 -6.26
N ALA A 18 -20.59 2.49 -5.73
CA ALA A 18 -19.15 2.67 -5.50
C ALA A 18 -18.61 1.84 -4.34
N VAL A 19 -19.42 1.61 -3.29
CA VAL A 19 -19.08 0.75 -2.14
C VAL A 19 -20.27 -0.17 -1.88
N ARG A 20 -20.02 -1.48 -1.80
CA ARG A 20 -21.03 -2.53 -1.86
C ARG A 20 -20.99 -3.49 -0.66
N GLY A 21 -20.95 -2.96 0.56
CA GLY A 21 -20.93 -3.77 1.78
C GLY A 21 -19.52 -4.11 2.24
N VAL A 22 -18.66 -3.09 2.32
CA VAL A 22 -17.30 -3.22 2.80
C VAL A 22 -17.29 -3.31 4.33
N SER A 23 -16.55 -4.30 4.89
CA SER A 23 -16.39 -4.49 6.34
C SER A 23 -14.96 -4.80 6.67
N PHE A 24 -14.35 -4.00 7.54
CA PHE A 24 -12.98 -4.20 8.06
C PHE A 24 -12.75 -3.39 9.33
N SER A 25 -11.66 -3.65 10.00
CA SER A 25 -11.17 -2.86 11.14
C SER A 25 -9.70 -2.49 10.94
N VAL A 26 -9.21 -1.49 11.65
CA VAL A 26 -7.78 -1.13 11.75
C VAL A 26 -7.44 -1.00 13.21
N ASP A 27 -6.41 -1.68 13.66
CA ASP A 27 -5.94 -1.62 15.03
C ASP A 27 -4.96 -0.47 15.25
N GLU A 28 -4.85 -0.03 16.51
CA GLU A 28 -3.90 1.03 16.91
C GLU A 28 -2.46 0.62 16.58
N GLY A 29 -1.71 1.54 15.96
CA GLY A 29 -0.33 1.32 15.53
C GLY A 29 -0.18 0.46 14.27
N GLU A 30 -1.29 0.00 13.66
CA GLU A 30 -1.25 -0.79 12.42
C GLU A 30 -1.08 0.12 11.19
N CYS A 31 -0.28 -0.34 10.23
CA CYS A 31 -0.23 0.24 8.89
C CYS A 31 -1.04 -0.63 7.92
N VAL A 32 -2.17 -0.11 7.45
CA VAL A 32 -3.07 -0.82 6.54
C VAL A 32 -3.04 -0.18 5.17
N ALA A 33 -2.80 -0.99 4.13
CA ALA A 33 -2.88 -0.55 2.74
C ALA A 33 -4.20 -1.00 2.09
N VAL A 34 -4.94 -0.05 1.54
CA VAL A 34 -6.13 -0.32 0.72
C VAL A 34 -5.71 -0.32 -0.75
N LEU A 35 -5.69 -1.52 -1.34
CA LEU A 35 -5.33 -1.76 -2.74
C LEU A 35 -6.56 -1.88 -3.63
N GLY A 36 -6.43 -1.49 -4.88
CA GLY A 36 -7.46 -1.71 -5.90
C GLY A 36 -7.26 -0.84 -7.13
N PRO A 37 -7.93 -1.14 -8.25
CA PRO A 37 -7.85 -0.34 -9.45
C PRO A 37 -8.57 1.01 -9.27
N ASN A 38 -8.37 1.91 -10.23
CA ASN A 38 -9.13 3.16 -10.27
C ASN A 38 -10.63 2.87 -10.41
N GLY A 39 -11.45 3.55 -9.62
CA GLY A 39 -12.89 3.30 -9.58
C GLY A 39 -13.34 2.12 -8.71
N ALA A 40 -12.44 1.42 -8.04
CA ALA A 40 -12.79 0.29 -7.15
C ALA A 40 -13.56 0.69 -5.88
N GLY A 41 -13.63 1.99 -5.55
CA GLY A 41 -14.29 2.48 -4.34
C GLY A 41 -13.34 2.88 -3.21
N LYS A 42 -12.01 2.80 -3.40
CA LYS A 42 -10.99 3.16 -2.38
C LYS A 42 -11.18 4.58 -1.85
N THR A 43 -11.08 5.57 -2.74
CA THR A 43 -11.21 7.00 -2.39
C THR A 43 -12.55 7.28 -1.73
N THR A 44 -13.66 6.72 -2.25
CA THR A 44 -14.98 6.87 -1.62
C THR A 44 -15.01 6.31 -0.20
N THR A 45 -14.41 5.15 0.02
CA THR A 45 -14.32 4.54 1.35
C THR A 45 -13.50 5.42 2.29
N VAL A 46 -12.31 5.86 1.87
CA VAL A 46 -11.42 6.71 2.70
C VAL A 46 -12.06 8.06 3.00
N GLU A 47 -12.66 8.76 2.02
CA GLU A 47 -13.35 10.03 2.24
C GLU A 47 -14.54 9.93 3.21
N ILE A 48 -15.18 8.73 3.31
CA ILE A 48 -16.21 8.47 4.32
C ILE A 48 -15.57 8.36 5.71
N LEU A 49 -14.43 7.68 5.84
CA LEU A 49 -13.69 7.56 7.09
C LEU A 49 -13.15 8.91 7.59
N GLU A 50 -12.72 9.77 6.68
CA GLU A 50 -12.25 11.13 6.95
C GLU A 50 -13.39 12.10 7.32
N GLY A 51 -14.65 11.68 7.08
CA GLY A 51 -15.83 12.53 7.30
C GLY A 51 -16.09 13.56 6.20
N PHE A 52 -15.45 13.44 5.04
CA PHE A 52 -15.72 14.30 3.87
C PHE A 52 -16.94 13.87 3.06
N ARG A 53 -17.32 12.59 3.18
CA ARG A 53 -18.50 12.03 2.51
C ARG A 53 -19.42 11.33 3.50
N THR A 54 -20.71 11.35 3.19
CA THR A 54 -21.71 10.59 3.92
C THR A 54 -21.92 9.23 3.26
N ARG A 55 -21.99 8.17 4.05
CA ARG A 55 -22.42 6.85 3.62
C ARG A 55 -23.93 6.79 3.38
N ASP A 56 -24.39 5.81 2.60
CA ASP A 56 -25.82 5.55 2.41
C ASP A 56 -26.34 4.60 3.50
N SER A 57 -25.52 3.60 3.90
CA SER A 57 -25.82 2.66 5.00
C SER A 57 -24.54 2.01 5.55
N GLY A 58 -24.70 1.20 6.58
CA GLY A 58 -23.63 0.56 7.32
C GLY A 58 -23.14 1.39 8.50
N ASP A 59 -22.33 0.77 9.36
CA ASP A 59 -21.78 1.40 10.54
C ASP A 59 -20.30 1.72 10.34
N VAL A 60 -19.89 2.90 10.73
CA VAL A 60 -18.50 3.38 10.66
C VAL A 60 -18.14 4.10 11.93
N THR A 61 -17.05 3.67 12.54
CA THR A 61 -16.45 4.32 13.70
C THR A 61 -14.97 4.60 13.43
N VAL A 62 -14.53 5.83 13.66
CA VAL A 62 -13.14 6.27 13.57
C VAL A 62 -12.75 6.93 14.88
N LEU A 63 -11.74 6.40 15.57
CA LEU A 63 -11.30 6.87 16.91
C LEU A 63 -12.46 6.97 17.93
N GLY A 64 -13.41 6.03 17.85
CA GLY A 64 -14.60 5.98 18.71
C GLY A 64 -15.72 6.95 18.31
N MET A 65 -15.61 7.64 17.17
CA MET A 65 -16.59 8.62 16.68
C MET A 65 -17.16 8.20 15.33
N ASP A 66 -18.44 8.49 15.08
CA ASP A 66 -19.00 8.41 13.73
C ASP A 66 -18.46 9.58 12.89
N PRO A 67 -17.68 9.33 11.81
CA PRO A 67 -17.07 10.39 11.02
C PRO A 67 -18.09 11.35 10.37
N ALA A 68 -19.34 10.91 10.12
CA ALA A 68 -20.39 11.78 9.62
C ALA A 68 -20.77 12.89 10.63
N HIS A 69 -20.50 12.69 11.92
CA HIS A 69 -20.84 13.57 13.02
C HIS A 69 -19.60 13.99 13.85
N GLY A 70 -18.42 13.44 13.57
CA GLY A 70 -17.20 13.67 14.34
C GLY A 70 -16.68 15.12 14.33
N GLY A 71 -17.05 15.88 13.29
CA GLY A 71 -16.84 17.32 13.21
C GLY A 71 -15.40 17.75 13.50
N THR A 72 -15.26 18.80 14.33
CA THR A 72 -13.95 19.37 14.69
C THR A 72 -13.13 18.42 15.57
N GLU A 73 -13.76 17.61 16.42
CA GLU A 73 -13.06 16.73 17.35
C GLU A 73 -12.29 15.62 16.60
N LEU A 74 -12.93 14.97 15.64
CA LEU A 74 -12.28 13.99 14.79
C LEU A 74 -11.11 14.62 14.02
N ARG A 75 -11.31 15.81 13.44
CA ARG A 75 -10.27 16.51 12.65
C ARG A 75 -9.05 16.94 13.47
N GLN A 76 -9.17 17.08 14.79
CA GLN A 76 -8.03 17.34 15.67
C GLN A 76 -7.15 16.10 15.90
N ARG A 77 -7.67 14.91 15.62
CA ARG A 77 -7.03 13.62 15.93
C ARG A 77 -6.63 12.83 14.68
N ILE A 78 -7.03 13.28 13.49
CA ILE A 78 -6.63 12.67 12.21
C ILE A 78 -5.70 13.60 11.44
N GLY A 79 -4.72 13.01 10.76
CA GLY A 79 -3.94 13.66 9.73
C GLY A 79 -4.34 13.17 8.35
N ILE A 80 -4.40 14.05 7.36
CA ILE A 80 -4.79 13.71 6.01
C ILE A 80 -3.74 14.25 5.05
N VAL A 81 -3.21 13.37 4.21
CA VAL A 81 -2.24 13.72 3.16
C VAL A 81 -2.86 13.36 1.82
N LEU A 82 -3.38 14.35 1.15
CA LEU A 82 -4.00 14.21 -0.17
C LEU A 82 -2.94 14.03 -1.27
N GLN A 83 -3.38 13.57 -2.45
CA GLN A 83 -2.52 13.38 -3.62
C GLN A 83 -1.83 14.69 -4.04
N GLU A 84 -2.54 15.83 -3.99
CA GLU A 84 -2.02 17.17 -4.19
C GLU A 84 -2.51 18.11 -3.08
N CYS A 85 -1.59 18.73 -2.35
CA CYS A 85 -1.91 19.78 -1.39
C CYS A 85 -1.70 21.15 -2.03
N GLY A 86 -2.75 21.95 -2.07
CA GLY A 86 -2.71 23.34 -2.57
C GLY A 86 -2.07 24.29 -1.55
N VAL A 87 -0.75 24.20 -1.38
CA VAL A 87 0.01 25.01 -0.42
C VAL A 87 0.43 26.33 -1.05
N GLU A 88 0.40 27.43 -0.27
CA GLU A 88 0.80 28.77 -0.73
C GLU A 88 2.29 28.77 -1.19
N PRO A 89 2.58 29.00 -2.50
CA PRO A 89 3.90 28.78 -3.07
C PRO A 89 4.95 29.79 -2.63
N TYR A 90 4.54 30.94 -2.10
CA TYR A 90 5.42 32.04 -1.72
C TYR A 90 5.84 32.03 -0.25
N LEU A 91 5.14 31.27 0.60
CA LEU A 91 5.54 31.06 1.98
C LEU A 91 6.73 30.08 2.07
N THR A 92 7.49 30.18 3.14
CA THR A 92 8.51 29.19 3.50
C THR A 92 7.87 27.95 4.11
N VAL A 93 8.62 26.85 4.19
CA VAL A 93 8.18 25.61 4.85
C VAL A 93 7.76 25.92 6.29
N SER A 94 8.58 26.63 7.05
CA SER A 94 8.29 27.01 8.44
C SER A 94 7.05 27.89 8.55
N GLU A 95 6.86 28.85 7.66
CA GLU A 95 5.67 29.73 7.67
C GLU A 95 4.39 28.95 7.38
N VAL A 96 4.41 28.02 6.40
CA VAL A 96 3.26 27.16 6.07
C VAL A 96 2.89 26.30 7.27
N LEU A 97 3.84 25.61 7.88
CA LEU A 97 3.58 24.73 9.02
C LEU A 97 3.12 25.53 10.25
N THR A 98 3.69 26.72 10.48
CA THR A 98 3.26 27.63 11.56
C THR A 98 1.83 28.11 11.34
N MET A 99 1.46 28.45 10.12
CA MET A 99 0.10 28.84 9.79
C MET A 99 -0.88 27.68 10.05
N HIS A 100 -0.54 26.47 9.62
CA HIS A 100 -1.39 25.29 9.82
C HIS A 100 -1.49 24.86 11.29
N SER A 101 -0.42 24.99 12.07
CA SER A 101 -0.46 24.69 13.50
C SER A 101 -1.51 25.50 14.25
N GLY A 102 -1.81 26.72 13.79
CA GLY A 102 -2.85 27.57 14.36
C GLY A 102 -4.29 27.03 14.26
N TYR A 103 -4.54 26.01 13.45
CA TYR A 103 -5.86 25.35 13.35
C TYR A 103 -6.08 24.28 14.41
N TYR A 104 -5.03 23.85 15.12
CA TYR A 104 -5.08 22.73 16.06
C TYR A 104 -4.85 23.19 17.51
N ARG A 105 -5.46 22.47 18.46
CA ARG A 105 -5.38 22.82 19.88
C ARG A 105 -4.03 22.43 20.50
N HIS A 106 -3.48 21.30 20.07
CA HIS A 106 -2.25 20.70 20.59
C HIS A 106 -1.36 20.24 19.44
N PRO A 107 -0.90 21.17 18.58
CA PRO A 107 -0.06 20.78 17.45
C PRO A 107 1.34 20.35 17.93
N LEU A 108 2.00 19.49 17.16
CA LEU A 108 3.42 19.24 17.30
C LEU A 108 4.21 20.53 17.08
N ALA A 109 5.38 20.63 17.70
CA ALA A 109 6.28 21.74 17.42
C ALA A 109 6.72 21.71 15.95
N VAL A 110 6.64 22.84 15.27
CA VAL A 110 6.97 22.96 13.84
C VAL A 110 8.40 22.48 13.55
N THR A 111 9.34 22.77 14.45
CA THR A 111 10.74 22.29 14.34
C THR A 111 10.84 20.79 14.34
N ASP A 112 10.06 20.11 15.20
CA ASP A 112 10.08 18.65 15.32
C ASP A 112 9.47 18.00 14.08
N VAL A 113 8.37 18.57 13.57
CA VAL A 113 7.75 18.09 12.33
C VAL A 113 8.69 18.25 11.13
N ILE A 114 9.39 19.40 11.00
CA ILE A 114 10.38 19.62 9.96
C ILE A 114 11.49 18.57 10.04
N HIS A 115 11.95 18.26 11.25
CA HIS A 115 12.97 17.24 11.48
C HIS A 115 12.48 15.83 11.12
N ILE A 116 11.28 15.44 11.55
CA ILE A 116 10.67 14.13 11.26
C ILE A 116 10.59 13.87 9.75
N VAL A 117 10.21 14.88 8.97
CA VAL A 117 10.10 14.73 7.50
C VAL A 117 11.42 15.02 6.75
N GLY A 118 12.50 15.36 7.46
CA GLY A 118 13.83 15.63 6.89
C GLY A 118 13.86 16.84 5.97
N LEU A 119 13.25 17.94 6.41
CA LEU A 119 13.25 19.25 5.71
C LEU A 119 14.04 20.32 6.45
N ASP A 120 14.94 19.96 7.37
CA ASP A 120 15.73 20.89 8.20
C ASP A 120 16.46 21.95 7.35
N GLU A 121 17.17 21.54 6.30
CA GLU A 121 17.90 22.45 5.41
C GLU A 121 16.97 23.31 4.51
N LYS A 122 15.69 23.02 4.50
CA LYS A 122 14.66 23.67 3.67
C LYS A 122 13.63 24.45 4.48
N ALA A 123 13.80 24.55 5.80
CA ALA A 123 12.88 25.24 6.70
C ALA A 123 12.53 26.65 6.23
N ASP A 124 13.52 27.42 5.77
CA ASP A 124 13.38 28.78 5.27
C ASP A 124 13.25 28.89 3.74
N ALA A 125 13.23 27.74 3.04
CA ALA A 125 13.02 27.72 1.60
C ALA A 125 11.54 27.94 1.25
N ARG A 126 11.27 28.71 0.20
CA ARG A 126 9.90 28.90 -0.29
C ARG A 126 9.38 27.64 -0.95
N VAL A 127 8.10 27.32 -0.72
CA VAL A 127 7.43 26.10 -1.24
C VAL A 127 7.62 25.96 -2.76
N LYS A 128 7.56 27.07 -3.53
CA LYS A 128 7.77 27.03 -4.98
C LYS A 128 9.17 26.56 -5.41
N SER A 129 10.17 26.66 -4.54
CA SER A 129 11.55 26.24 -4.83
C SER A 129 11.85 24.80 -4.45
N LEU A 130 10.91 24.11 -3.81
CA LEU A 130 11.04 22.72 -3.42
C LEU A 130 10.94 21.78 -4.63
N SER A 131 11.72 20.70 -4.62
CA SER A 131 11.53 19.59 -5.54
C SER A 131 10.21 18.87 -5.27
N GLY A 132 9.73 18.05 -6.21
CA GLY A 132 8.49 17.26 -6.02
C GLY A 132 8.53 16.41 -4.74
N GLY A 133 9.63 15.69 -4.48
CA GLY A 133 9.80 14.91 -3.26
C GLY A 133 9.82 15.76 -1.99
N GLN A 134 10.44 16.97 -2.03
CA GLN A 134 10.42 17.89 -0.89
C GLN A 134 9.02 18.46 -0.63
N LYS A 135 8.24 18.76 -1.68
CA LYS A 135 6.83 19.14 -1.55
C LYS A 135 6.01 18.04 -0.89
N ARG A 136 6.20 16.77 -1.32
CA ARG A 136 5.49 15.64 -0.73
C ARG A 136 5.84 15.45 0.75
N ARG A 137 7.12 15.67 1.15
CA ARG A 137 7.50 15.68 2.57
C ARG A 137 6.80 16.80 3.33
N LEU A 138 6.61 17.97 2.72
CA LEU A 138 5.82 19.05 3.31
C LEU A 138 4.34 18.67 3.44
N ASP A 139 3.76 17.96 2.46
CA ASP A 139 2.37 17.47 2.55
C ASP A 139 2.20 16.50 3.74
N VAL A 140 3.16 15.58 3.92
CA VAL A 140 3.17 14.69 5.10
C VAL A 140 3.36 15.49 6.38
N ALA A 141 4.24 16.51 6.39
CA ALA A 141 4.42 17.39 7.54
C ALA A 141 3.10 18.07 7.95
N LEU A 142 2.31 18.52 6.98
CA LEU A 142 0.99 19.11 7.24
C LEU A 142 0.04 18.10 7.90
N GLY A 143 0.05 16.84 7.45
CA GLY A 143 -0.72 15.76 8.06
C GLY A 143 -0.27 15.41 9.48
N LEU A 144 1.00 15.67 9.83
CA LEU A 144 1.56 15.39 11.15
C LEU A 144 1.36 16.52 12.17
N ILE A 145 1.13 17.76 11.72
CA ILE A 145 0.97 18.93 12.60
C ILE A 145 -0.04 18.71 13.73
N PRO A 146 -1.23 18.07 13.49
CA PRO A 146 -2.20 17.85 14.56
C PRO A 146 -1.75 16.85 15.64
N ASP A 147 -0.57 16.23 15.55
CA ASP A 147 -0.17 15.06 16.35
C ASP A 147 -1.18 13.91 16.25
N PRO A 148 -1.49 13.44 15.04
CA PRO A 148 -2.64 12.58 14.82
C PRO A 148 -2.47 11.20 15.46
N ASP A 149 -3.60 10.62 15.93
CA ASP A 149 -3.69 9.21 16.30
C ASP A 149 -3.78 8.31 15.06
N LEU A 150 -4.35 8.85 13.96
CA LEU A 150 -4.57 8.16 12.69
C LEU A 150 -4.19 9.06 11.52
N LEU A 151 -3.35 8.55 10.63
CA LEU A 151 -2.90 9.24 9.42
C LEU A 151 -3.48 8.55 8.17
N PHE A 152 -4.19 9.32 7.36
CA PHE A 152 -4.65 8.93 6.03
C PHE A 152 -3.65 9.40 4.98
N LEU A 153 -3.19 8.49 4.12
CA LEU A 153 -2.27 8.79 3.01
C LEU A 153 -2.91 8.34 1.69
N ASP A 154 -3.34 9.30 0.88
CA ASP A 154 -3.91 8.99 -0.43
C ASP A 154 -2.82 8.95 -1.49
N GLU A 155 -2.52 7.74 -2.01
CA GLU A 155 -1.51 7.46 -3.02
C GLU A 155 -0.17 8.18 -2.77
N PRO A 156 0.52 7.91 -1.63
CA PRO A 156 1.59 8.77 -1.11
C PRO A 156 2.81 8.89 -2.01
N THR A 157 3.04 7.97 -2.96
CA THR A 157 4.23 7.99 -3.83
C THR A 157 3.92 8.05 -5.32
N THR A 158 2.67 8.35 -5.68
CA THR A 158 2.28 8.49 -7.09
C THR A 158 3.08 9.60 -7.76
N GLY A 159 3.65 9.29 -8.94
CA GLY A 159 4.47 10.23 -9.71
C GLY A 159 5.93 10.36 -9.24
N PHE A 160 6.37 9.60 -8.25
CA PHE A 160 7.76 9.62 -7.79
C PHE A 160 8.67 8.75 -8.66
N ASP A 161 9.92 9.21 -8.82
CA ASP A 161 10.99 8.34 -9.28
C ASP A 161 11.31 7.24 -8.24
N PRO A 162 11.99 6.15 -8.60
CA PRO A 162 12.27 5.05 -7.68
C PRO A 162 13.04 5.45 -6.42
N THR A 163 13.90 6.47 -6.49
CA THR A 163 14.68 6.94 -5.34
C THR A 163 13.82 7.73 -4.37
N ALA A 164 13.02 8.67 -4.89
CA ALA A 164 12.08 9.45 -4.09
C ALA A 164 11.04 8.55 -3.42
N ARG A 165 10.55 7.52 -4.12
CA ARG A 165 9.61 6.54 -3.60
C ARG A 165 10.19 5.80 -2.39
N ARG A 166 11.41 5.27 -2.48
CA ARG A 166 12.07 4.59 -1.35
C ARG A 166 12.25 5.51 -0.14
N GLN A 167 12.63 6.77 -0.37
CA GLN A 167 12.75 7.74 0.72
C GLN A 167 11.42 8.03 1.41
N ALA A 168 10.32 8.12 0.64
CA ALA A 168 8.98 8.28 1.20
C ALA A 168 8.55 7.05 2.01
N TRP A 169 8.86 5.84 1.54
CA TRP A 169 8.58 4.61 2.27
C TRP A 169 9.32 4.55 3.62
N GLU A 170 10.61 4.89 3.65
CA GLU A 170 11.36 4.94 4.91
C GLU A 170 10.76 5.95 5.89
N MET A 171 10.33 7.12 5.40
CA MET A 171 9.64 8.09 6.23
C MET A 171 8.33 7.55 6.80
N ILE A 172 7.48 6.91 5.98
CA ILE A 172 6.19 6.34 6.43
C ILE A 172 6.43 5.22 7.45
N LYS A 173 7.42 4.34 7.23
CA LYS A 173 7.81 3.31 8.22
C LYS A 173 8.21 3.90 9.56
N HIS A 174 8.97 4.99 9.55
CA HIS A 174 9.34 5.67 10.80
C HIS A 174 8.10 6.19 11.55
N LEU A 175 7.10 6.73 10.85
CA LEU A 175 5.87 7.20 11.50
C LEU A 175 5.14 6.06 12.22
N ASN A 176 5.06 4.89 11.61
CA ASN A 176 4.48 3.70 12.24
C ASN A 176 5.31 3.27 13.48
N GLN A 177 6.64 3.27 13.40
CA GLN A 177 7.52 2.96 14.54
C GLN A 177 7.33 3.92 15.72
N PHE A 178 6.87 5.15 15.49
CA PHE A 178 6.45 6.09 16.53
C PHE A 178 5.03 5.84 17.06
N GLY A 179 4.43 4.69 16.72
CA GLY A 179 3.11 4.28 17.21
C GLY A 179 1.94 4.97 16.50
N LYS A 180 2.17 5.64 15.37
CA LYS A 180 1.08 6.22 14.58
C LYS A 180 0.38 5.13 13.78
N THR A 181 -0.95 5.15 13.81
CA THR A 181 -1.77 4.30 12.93
C THR A 181 -1.82 4.92 11.54
N VAL A 182 -1.65 4.11 10.50
CA VAL A 182 -1.63 4.58 9.12
C VAL A 182 -2.63 3.80 8.27
N LEU A 183 -3.51 4.51 7.58
CA LEU A 183 -4.30 3.95 6.49
C LEU A 183 -3.86 4.60 5.18
N LEU A 184 -3.29 3.83 4.28
CA LEU A 184 -2.88 4.33 2.97
C LEU A 184 -3.68 3.70 1.84
N THR A 185 -3.96 4.49 0.80
CA THR A 185 -4.43 3.95 -0.48
C THR A 185 -3.26 3.84 -1.44
N THR A 186 -3.24 2.81 -2.24
CA THR A 186 -2.27 2.68 -3.32
C THR A 186 -2.78 1.76 -4.43
N HIS A 187 -2.22 1.90 -5.60
CA HIS A 187 -2.34 0.95 -6.70
C HIS A 187 -1.01 0.25 -7.00
N TYR A 188 0.05 0.56 -6.22
CA TYR A 188 1.36 -0.07 -6.31
C TYR A 188 1.47 -1.21 -5.30
N MET A 189 1.65 -2.44 -5.78
CA MET A 189 1.77 -3.63 -4.94
C MET A 189 3.08 -3.65 -4.15
N ASP A 190 4.16 -3.14 -4.72
CA ASP A 190 5.45 -2.99 -4.07
C ASP A 190 5.40 -2.01 -2.88
N GLU A 191 4.61 -0.95 -2.98
CA GLU A 191 4.35 -0.02 -1.86
C GLU A 191 3.61 -0.71 -0.72
N ALA A 192 2.50 -1.39 -1.02
CA ALA A 192 1.75 -2.13 -0.02
C ALA A 192 2.60 -3.21 0.65
N GLN A 193 3.40 -3.94 -0.13
CA GLN A 193 4.31 -4.97 0.40
C GLN A 193 5.44 -4.39 1.26
N ALA A 194 5.89 -3.16 0.95
CA ALA A 194 6.96 -2.51 1.70
C ALA A 194 6.49 -1.87 3.00
N LEU A 195 5.26 -1.38 3.06
CA LEU A 195 4.77 -0.51 4.14
C LEU A 195 3.74 -1.16 5.05
N ALA A 196 2.88 -2.02 4.53
CA ALA A 196 1.69 -2.44 5.24
C ALA A 196 1.93 -3.69 6.10
N ASP A 197 1.40 -3.69 7.31
CA ASP A 197 1.24 -4.88 8.15
C ASP A 197 0.10 -5.74 7.59
N ARG A 198 -0.91 -5.10 7.01
CA ARG A 198 -2.07 -5.75 6.40
C ARG A 198 -2.55 -5.01 5.17
N VAL A 199 -2.98 -5.77 4.17
CA VAL A 199 -3.52 -5.28 2.91
C VAL A 199 -5.00 -5.62 2.85
N ILE A 200 -5.80 -4.67 2.35
CA ILE A 200 -7.21 -4.84 2.00
C ILE A 200 -7.34 -4.61 0.50
N VAL A 201 -7.71 -5.62 -0.25
CA VAL A 201 -7.91 -5.51 -1.70
C VAL A 201 -9.36 -5.23 -1.98
N ILE A 202 -9.65 -4.08 -2.60
CA ILE A 202 -11.00 -3.68 -3.03
C ILE A 202 -11.10 -3.77 -4.55
N ALA A 203 -12.11 -4.47 -5.03
CA ALA A 203 -12.48 -4.52 -6.44
C ALA A 203 -14.01 -4.44 -6.60
N ALA A 204 -14.48 -3.70 -7.59
CA ALA A 204 -15.90 -3.48 -7.86
C ALA A 204 -16.73 -3.09 -6.60
N GLY A 205 -16.16 -2.32 -5.70
CA GLY A 205 -16.80 -1.84 -4.47
C GLY A 205 -16.88 -2.85 -3.33
N GLN A 206 -16.18 -3.99 -3.41
CA GLN A 206 -16.17 -5.04 -2.40
C GLN A 206 -14.75 -5.42 -1.99
N ILE A 207 -14.58 -5.92 -0.76
CA ILE A 207 -13.31 -6.52 -0.33
C ILE A 207 -13.25 -7.93 -0.92
N VAL A 208 -12.20 -8.20 -1.71
CA VAL A 208 -11.97 -9.49 -2.35
C VAL A 208 -10.91 -10.31 -1.62
N ALA A 209 -10.01 -9.66 -0.91
CA ALA A 209 -9.05 -10.31 -0.03
C ALA A 209 -8.57 -9.33 1.04
N GLN A 210 -8.19 -9.86 2.21
CA GLN A 210 -7.49 -9.10 3.24
C GLN A 210 -6.55 -10.01 4.02
N GLY A 211 -5.41 -9.48 4.43
CA GLY A 211 -4.41 -10.21 5.21
C GLY A 211 -3.02 -9.59 5.10
N PRO A 212 -2.02 -10.16 5.79
CA PRO A 212 -0.63 -9.74 5.65
C PRO A 212 -0.15 -9.87 4.20
N PRO A 213 0.69 -8.94 3.71
CA PRO A 213 1.18 -8.93 2.32
C PRO A 213 1.81 -10.26 1.88
N GLU A 214 2.48 -10.97 2.80
CA GLU A 214 3.17 -12.22 2.52
C GLU A 214 2.23 -13.41 2.34
N SER A 215 1.02 -13.37 2.91
CA SER A 215 0.08 -14.50 2.94
C SER A 215 -1.23 -14.26 2.21
N ILE A 216 -1.53 -13.02 1.85
CA ILE A 216 -2.80 -12.66 1.19
C ILE A 216 -3.03 -13.50 -0.08
N GLY A 217 -4.27 -13.93 -0.29
CA GLY A 217 -4.66 -14.74 -1.45
C GLY A 217 -3.98 -16.12 -1.51
N GLY A 218 -3.53 -16.65 -0.37
CA GLY A 218 -2.89 -17.98 -0.30
C GLY A 218 -1.41 -17.99 -0.73
N ARG A 219 -0.75 -16.82 -0.86
CA ARG A 219 0.66 -16.70 -1.28
C ARG A 219 1.62 -17.54 -0.44
N ALA A 220 1.38 -17.66 0.86
CA ALA A 220 2.27 -18.42 1.75
C ALA A 220 2.32 -19.91 1.38
N ASP A 221 1.19 -20.48 0.95
CA ASP A 221 1.02 -21.87 0.58
C ASP A 221 1.13 -22.11 -0.93
N ALA A 222 1.27 -21.05 -1.72
CA ALA A 222 1.39 -21.14 -3.16
C ALA A 222 2.70 -21.83 -3.56
N GLU A 223 2.63 -22.61 -4.65
CA GLU A 223 3.81 -23.28 -5.21
C GLU A 223 4.88 -22.25 -5.61
N ALA A 224 6.10 -22.50 -5.18
CA ALA A 224 7.25 -21.75 -5.67
C ALA A 224 7.53 -22.14 -7.13
N GLN A 225 7.89 -21.16 -7.93
CA GLN A 225 8.25 -21.32 -9.33
C GLN A 225 9.78 -21.23 -9.45
N ILE A 226 10.41 -22.31 -9.93
CA ILE A 226 11.84 -22.35 -10.26
C ILE A 226 11.94 -22.22 -11.77
N ARG A 227 12.51 -21.09 -12.22
CA ARG A 227 12.73 -20.82 -13.65
C ARG A 227 14.21 -20.83 -13.97
N PHE A 228 14.57 -21.48 -15.08
CA PHE A 228 15.95 -21.51 -15.58
C PHE A 228 15.96 -21.81 -17.10
N ILE A 229 17.08 -21.56 -17.75
CA ILE A 229 17.29 -21.95 -19.16
C ILE A 229 17.93 -23.34 -19.19
N LEU A 230 17.37 -24.23 -20.03
CA LEU A 230 17.93 -25.55 -20.22
C LEU A 230 19.36 -25.49 -20.79
N PRO A 231 20.29 -26.33 -20.33
CA PRO A 231 21.58 -26.52 -20.96
C PRO A 231 21.42 -26.96 -22.43
N GLN A 232 22.39 -26.61 -23.27
CA GLN A 232 22.38 -27.03 -24.68
C GLN A 232 22.34 -28.57 -24.78
N ASN A 233 21.53 -29.08 -25.67
CA ASN A 233 21.31 -30.51 -25.94
C ASN A 233 20.56 -31.30 -24.83
N VAL A 234 19.88 -30.61 -23.92
CA VAL A 234 19.01 -31.21 -22.91
C VAL A 234 17.56 -30.91 -23.26
N THR A 235 16.68 -31.90 -23.09
CA THR A 235 15.23 -31.75 -23.23
C THR A 235 14.55 -31.76 -21.86
N ILE A 236 13.34 -31.20 -21.77
CA ILE A 236 12.56 -31.11 -20.53
C ILE A 236 12.34 -32.50 -19.91
N ASP A 237 12.11 -33.52 -20.74
CA ASP A 237 11.87 -34.91 -20.30
C ASP A 237 13.07 -35.55 -19.58
N GLN A 238 14.27 -34.98 -19.71
CA GLN A 238 15.49 -35.44 -19.06
C GLN A 238 15.68 -34.81 -17.67
N LEU A 239 14.82 -33.87 -17.28
CA LEU A 239 14.89 -33.26 -15.96
C LEU A 239 14.44 -34.23 -14.88
N PRO A 240 15.07 -34.19 -13.68
CA PRO A 240 14.75 -35.08 -12.57
C PRO A 240 13.47 -34.69 -11.81
N VAL A 241 12.80 -33.63 -12.26
CA VAL A 241 11.55 -33.08 -11.68
C VAL A 241 10.57 -32.73 -12.80
N ALA A 242 9.29 -32.74 -12.49
CA ALA A 242 8.27 -32.30 -13.44
C ALA A 242 8.45 -30.82 -13.78
N ALA A 243 8.49 -30.51 -15.07
CA ALA A 243 8.72 -29.17 -15.56
C ALA A 243 7.88 -28.87 -16.81
N HIS A 244 7.65 -27.58 -17.08
CA HIS A 244 6.91 -27.11 -18.24
C HIS A 244 7.75 -26.12 -19.05
N ASP A 245 7.52 -26.07 -20.35
CA ASP A 245 8.10 -25.05 -21.22
C ASP A 245 7.52 -23.68 -20.87
N ALA A 246 8.39 -22.73 -20.52
CA ALA A 246 8.02 -21.35 -20.22
C ALA A 246 8.24 -20.40 -21.43
N GLY A 247 8.60 -20.92 -22.59
CA GLY A 247 8.99 -20.16 -23.78
C GLY A 247 10.43 -19.64 -23.72
N ASP A 248 10.95 -19.18 -24.87
CA ASP A 248 12.30 -18.63 -25.03
C ASP A 248 13.43 -19.55 -24.53
N GLY A 249 13.23 -20.87 -24.52
CA GLY A 249 14.18 -21.84 -24.01
C GLY A 249 14.25 -21.93 -22.48
N ALA A 250 13.36 -21.25 -21.80
CA ALA A 250 13.23 -21.32 -20.35
C ALA A 250 12.26 -22.43 -19.93
N VAL A 251 12.54 -23.00 -18.76
CA VAL A 251 11.73 -24.03 -18.13
C VAL A 251 11.23 -23.55 -16.77
N LEU A 252 10.01 -23.96 -16.44
CA LEU A 252 9.34 -23.68 -15.17
C LEU A 252 9.06 -24.97 -14.42
N VAL A 253 9.47 -25.00 -13.16
CA VAL A 253 9.15 -26.08 -12.20
C VAL A 253 8.30 -25.46 -11.08
N SER A 254 7.07 -25.95 -10.90
CA SER A 254 6.20 -25.56 -9.79
C SER A 254 6.34 -26.57 -8.65
N THR A 255 6.57 -26.09 -7.42
CA THR A 255 6.81 -26.97 -6.26
C THR A 255 6.44 -26.31 -4.93
N THR A 256 5.91 -27.10 -4.01
CA THR A 256 5.70 -26.73 -2.61
C THR A 256 6.98 -26.90 -1.75
N THR A 257 7.99 -27.62 -2.27
CA THR A 257 9.27 -27.90 -1.58
C THR A 257 10.46 -27.37 -2.38
N PRO A 258 10.63 -26.05 -2.52
CA PRO A 258 11.64 -25.47 -3.41
C PRO A 258 13.08 -25.85 -3.06
N THR A 259 13.41 -25.99 -1.78
CA THR A 259 14.75 -26.39 -1.35
C THR A 259 15.11 -27.79 -1.84
N ALA A 260 14.19 -28.75 -1.75
CA ALA A 260 14.42 -30.12 -2.21
C ALA A 260 14.50 -30.17 -3.75
N ALA A 261 13.62 -29.45 -4.44
CA ALA A 261 13.63 -29.36 -5.90
C ALA A 261 14.93 -28.71 -6.41
N LEU A 262 15.41 -27.64 -5.77
CA LEU A 262 16.68 -26.99 -6.11
C LEU A 262 17.87 -27.92 -5.90
N LEU A 263 17.94 -28.68 -4.78
CA LEU A 263 19.00 -29.64 -4.54
C LEU A 263 19.03 -30.68 -5.65
N THR A 264 17.88 -31.21 -6.04
CA THR A 264 17.77 -32.21 -7.11
C THR A 264 18.21 -31.64 -8.46
N LEU A 265 17.71 -30.43 -8.83
CA LEU A 265 18.06 -29.76 -10.07
C LEU A 265 19.55 -29.40 -10.18
N THR A 266 20.12 -28.82 -9.11
CA THR A 266 21.53 -28.39 -9.09
C THR A 266 22.48 -29.57 -9.10
N SER A 267 22.15 -30.67 -8.37
CA SER A 267 22.92 -31.91 -8.44
C SER A 267 22.89 -32.51 -9.83
N TRP A 268 21.70 -32.58 -10.43
CA TRP A 268 21.53 -33.08 -11.79
C TRP A 268 22.33 -32.24 -12.83
N ALA A 269 22.25 -30.90 -12.73
CA ALA A 269 22.98 -30.00 -13.62
C ALA A 269 24.49 -30.20 -13.54
N ARG A 270 25.04 -30.32 -12.33
CA ARG A 270 26.46 -30.62 -12.11
C ARG A 270 26.90 -31.94 -12.76
N ASP A 271 26.08 -33.00 -12.63
CA ASP A 271 26.38 -34.31 -13.16
C ASP A 271 26.28 -34.38 -14.69
N HIS A 272 25.55 -33.45 -15.31
CA HIS A 272 25.43 -33.30 -16.76
C HIS A 272 26.30 -32.18 -17.34
N GLY A 273 27.26 -31.67 -16.55
CA GLY A 273 28.31 -30.74 -16.99
C GLY A 273 27.81 -29.31 -17.33
N GLY A 274 26.66 -28.92 -16.79
CA GLY A 274 26.07 -27.61 -17.05
C GLY A 274 25.71 -26.85 -15.78
N GLU A 275 25.50 -25.55 -15.95
CA GLU A 275 24.82 -24.67 -14.97
C GLU A 275 23.39 -24.38 -15.42
N LEU A 276 22.50 -24.14 -14.47
CA LEU A 276 21.15 -23.68 -14.73
C LEU A 276 21.18 -22.16 -14.97
N ALA A 277 21.37 -21.75 -16.22
CA ALA A 277 21.47 -20.33 -16.55
C ALA A 277 20.18 -19.58 -16.22
N GLN A 278 20.32 -18.35 -15.73
CA GLN A 278 19.21 -17.50 -15.28
C GLN A 278 18.30 -18.16 -14.22
N LEU A 279 18.88 -19.00 -13.36
CA LEU A 279 18.14 -19.64 -12.27
C LEU A 279 17.52 -18.58 -11.36
N SER A 280 16.20 -18.65 -11.24
CA SER A 280 15.43 -17.83 -10.30
C SER A 280 14.42 -18.70 -9.55
N VAL A 281 14.15 -18.35 -8.31
CA VAL A 281 13.11 -18.97 -7.49
C VAL A 281 12.20 -17.88 -7.00
N THR A 282 10.95 -17.93 -7.41
CA THR A 282 9.94 -16.93 -7.06
C THR A 282 8.71 -17.62 -6.49
N ARG A 283 8.04 -16.96 -5.57
CA ARG A 283 6.63 -17.25 -5.24
C ARG A 283 5.75 -16.25 -5.96
N PRO A 284 4.45 -16.53 -6.15
CA PRO A 284 3.53 -15.55 -6.72
C PRO A 284 3.69 -14.19 -6.03
N SER A 285 3.83 -13.15 -6.82
CA SER A 285 3.88 -11.78 -6.33
C SER A 285 2.51 -11.33 -5.83
N LEU A 286 2.44 -10.18 -5.14
CA LEU A 286 1.16 -9.57 -4.79
C LEU A 286 0.40 -9.15 -6.06
N ASP A 287 1.12 -8.78 -7.13
CA ASP A 287 0.56 -8.51 -8.45
C ASP A 287 -0.15 -9.73 -9.04
N ASP A 288 0.48 -10.91 -8.99
CA ASP A 288 -0.10 -12.16 -9.53
C ASP A 288 -1.39 -12.52 -8.80
N VAL A 289 -1.41 -12.40 -7.47
CA VAL A 289 -2.60 -12.63 -6.66
C VAL A 289 -3.69 -11.61 -6.97
N TYR A 290 -3.32 -10.34 -7.07
CA TYR A 290 -4.25 -9.28 -7.40
C TYR A 290 -4.93 -9.51 -8.76
N VAL A 291 -4.14 -9.85 -9.80
CA VAL A 291 -4.65 -10.16 -11.14
C VAL A 291 -5.59 -11.37 -11.10
N ALA A 292 -5.24 -12.42 -10.36
CA ALA A 292 -6.10 -13.60 -10.21
C ALA A 292 -7.44 -13.24 -9.56
N LEU A 293 -7.43 -12.52 -8.43
CA LEU A 293 -8.63 -12.12 -7.69
C LEU A 293 -9.54 -11.18 -8.48
N THR A 294 -8.97 -10.26 -9.28
CA THR A 294 -9.77 -9.31 -10.07
C THR A 294 -10.32 -9.94 -11.34
N SER A 295 -9.60 -10.87 -11.97
CA SER A 295 -10.07 -11.56 -13.17
C SER A 295 -11.23 -12.54 -12.92
N GLU A 296 -11.37 -13.07 -11.70
CA GLU A 296 -12.53 -13.87 -11.31
C GLU A 296 -13.80 -13.01 -11.24
N LEU A 297 -13.71 -11.81 -10.71
CA LEU A 297 -14.87 -10.89 -10.63
C LEU A 297 -15.38 -10.41 -12.00
N ASP A 298 -14.49 -10.21 -12.94
CA ASP A 298 -14.89 -9.80 -14.31
C ASP A 298 -15.65 -10.93 -15.04
N ARG A 299 -15.39 -12.20 -14.68
CA ARG A 299 -16.12 -13.35 -15.23
C ARG A 299 -17.50 -13.52 -14.64
N ASP A 300 -17.68 -13.18 -13.35
CA ASP A 300 -18.97 -13.30 -12.66
C ASP A 300 -19.93 -12.14 -12.97
N THR A 301 -19.43 -11.07 -13.59
CA THR A 301 -20.21 -9.86 -13.97
C THR A 301 -20.54 -9.78 -15.46
N ALA A 302 -20.04 -10.69 -16.30
CA ALA A 302 -20.29 -10.81 -17.74
C ALA A 302 -21.36 -11.88 -18.05
#